data_4f5518f47e5cd705f5b8071ab3606432
#
_entry.id   4f5518f47e5cd705f5b8071ab3606432
#
_cell.length_a   1.000
_cell.length_b   1.000
_cell.length_c   1.000
_cell.angle_alpha   90.00
_cell.angle_beta   90.00
_cell.angle_gamma   90.00
#
_symmetry.space_group_name_H-M   'P 1'
#
loop_
_entity.id
_entity.type
_entity.pdbx_description
1 polymer ?
#
loop_
_entity_poly.entity_id
_entity_poly.type
_entity_poly.pdbx_seq_one_letter_code
_entity_poly.pdbx_strand_id
1 'polypeptide(L)'
;MNFNQLKFFIKSDYEVRYKQRLSLANFIRHLILDLNFRVTSLIRCQHYFYSKNSVGRLFSILIRNNNIKKYGIEVGNNSLIETGFQIHHITGIVIGDGVKIGHNFNIYQNVTLGSAKYKYPVIKNNVTIYPNAVVIGDIVIGNNVSIGPQTLVRKNIDDNETVYSNQNNMIRILK
;
A
#
# COMPACT_ATOMS: atom_id res chain seq x y z
N MET A 1 -9.50 4.03 -14.24
CA MET A 1 -8.33 3.26 -14.75
C MET A 1 -8.73 2.46 -15.97
N ASN A 2 -7.95 2.47 -17.09
CA ASN A 2 -8.16 1.60 -18.25
C ASN A 2 -7.28 0.32 -18.16
N PHE A 3 -7.50 -0.64 -19.11
CA PHE A 3 -6.79 -1.93 -19.04
C PHE A 3 -5.28 -1.80 -19.29
N ASN A 4 -4.84 -0.85 -20.11
CA ASN A 4 -3.41 -0.61 -20.32
C ASN A 4 -2.74 -0.02 -19.08
N GLN A 5 -3.44 0.83 -18.36
CA GLN A 5 -2.99 1.33 -17.06
C GLN A 5 -2.88 0.19 -16.02
N LEU A 6 -3.86 -0.72 -15.95
CA LEU A 6 -3.76 -1.89 -15.06
C LEU A 6 -2.50 -2.71 -15.35
N LYS A 7 -2.25 -3.04 -16.64
CA LYS A 7 -1.04 -3.75 -17.05
C LYS A 7 0.23 -3.00 -16.66
N PHE A 8 0.25 -1.68 -16.85
CA PHE A 8 1.37 -0.83 -16.51
C PHE A 8 1.67 -0.84 -15.00
N PHE A 9 0.65 -0.71 -14.15
CA PHE A 9 0.81 -0.77 -12.70
C PHE A 9 1.35 -2.14 -12.24
N ILE A 10 0.75 -3.25 -12.70
CA ILE A 10 1.22 -4.60 -12.36
C ILE A 10 2.66 -4.82 -12.82
N LYS A 11 2.99 -4.39 -14.04
CA LYS A 11 4.35 -4.48 -14.57
C LYS A 11 5.35 -3.70 -13.72
N SER A 12 5.02 -2.47 -13.36
CA SER A 12 5.88 -1.63 -12.52
C SER A 12 6.11 -2.24 -11.13
N ASP A 13 5.04 -2.71 -10.48
CA ASP A 13 5.14 -3.37 -9.17
C ASP A 13 6.02 -4.63 -9.24
N TYR A 14 5.90 -5.39 -10.34
CA TYR A 14 6.73 -6.56 -10.61
C TYR A 14 8.21 -6.19 -10.79
N GLU A 15 8.50 -5.21 -11.66
CA GLU A 15 9.87 -4.84 -12.01
C GLU A 15 10.62 -4.22 -10.81
N VAL A 16 9.92 -3.49 -9.95
CA VAL A 16 10.49 -2.99 -8.69
C VAL A 16 10.80 -4.14 -7.74
N ARG A 17 9.90 -5.14 -7.63
CA ARG A 17 10.06 -6.26 -6.71
C ARG A 17 11.18 -7.22 -7.08
N TYR A 18 11.24 -7.60 -8.35
CA TYR A 18 12.14 -8.66 -8.81
C TYR A 18 13.39 -8.15 -9.54
N LYS A 19 13.49 -6.84 -9.79
CA LYS A 19 14.59 -6.19 -10.51
C LYS A 19 14.83 -6.79 -11.91
N GLN A 20 13.76 -7.30 -12.54
CA GLN A 20 13.79 -7.92 -13.87
C GLN A 20 12.55 -7.56 -14.67
N ARG A 21 12.62 -7.64 -16.01
CA ARG A 21 11.48 -7.38 -16.88
C ARG A 21 10.39 -8.43 -16.71
N LEU A 22 9.15 -8.00 -16.71
CA LEU A 22 7.98 -8.88 -16.67
C LEU A 22 7.84 -9.65 -17.99
N SER A 23 7.87 -10.98 -17.93
CA SER A 23 7.43 -11.88 -19.01
C SER A 23 6.14 -12.61 -18.59
N LEU A 24 5.39 -13.15 -19.55
CA LEU A 24 4.16 -13.88 -19.25
C LEU A 24 4.43 -15.11 -18.36
N ALA A 25 5.50 -15.86 -18.64
CA ALA A 25 5.88 -17.03 -17.84
C ALA A 25 6.21 -16.63 -16.39
N ASN A 26 7.01 -15.58 -16.21
CA ASN A 26 7.35 -15.07 -14.88
C ASN A 26 6.14 -14.50 -14.15
N PHE A 27 5.24 -13.83 -14.86
CA PHE A 27 3.98 -13.35 -14.27
C PHE A 27 3.17 -14.50 -13.67
N ILE A 28 2.90 -15.55 -14.48
CA ILE A 28 2.13 -16.71 -14.03
C ILE A 28 2.84 -17.40 -12.87
N ARG A 29 4.15 -17.64 -13.00
CA ARG A 29 4.96 -18.28 -11.95
C ARG A 29 4.85 -17.52 -10.62
N HIS A 30 5.08 -16.22 -10.61
CA HIS A 30 5.07 -15.45 -9.37
C HIS A 30 3.64 -15.20 -8.84
N LEU A 31 2.64 -15.14 -9.72
CA LEU A 31 1.25 -15.10 -9.28
C LEU A 31 0.84 -16.37 -8.51
N ILE A 32 1.47 -17.52 -8.81
CA ILE A 32 1.23 -18.79 -8.12
C ILE A 32 2.12 -18.92 -6.87
N LEU A 33 3.39 -18.59 -6.95
CA LEU A 33 4.39 -18.90 -5.93
C LEU A 33 4.66 -17.76 -4.94
N ASP A 34 4.45 -16.49 -5.32
CA ASP A 34 4.67 -15.34 -4.44
C ASP A 34 3.33 -14.74 -4.00
N LEU A 35 2.98 -15.01 -2.76
CA LEU A 35 1.71 -14.57 -2.18
C LEU A 35 1.61 -13.04 -2.07
N ASN A 36 2.71 -12.35 -1.78
CA ASN A 36 2.74 -10.89 -1.67
C ASN A 36 2.48 -10.25 -3.04
N PHE A 37 3.13 -10.75 -4.10
CA PHE A 37 2.89 -10.26 -5.46
C PHE A 37 1.47 -10.56 -5.94
N ARG A 38 0.93 -11.75 -5.62
CA ARG A 38 -0.46 -12.11 -5.92
C ARG A 38 -1.43 -11.10 -5.30
N VAL A 39 -1.28 -10.81 -4.02
CA VAL A 39 -2.16 -9.88 -3.31
C VAL A 39 -2.03 -8.46 -3.85
N THR A 40 -0.81 -7.99 -4.14
CA THR A 40 -0.58 -6.71 -4.81
C THR A 40 -1.33 -6.64 -6.16
N SER A 41 -1.23 -7.70 -6.97
CA SER A 41 -1.93 -7.79 -8.25
C SER A 41 -3.46 -7.80 -8.09
N LEU A 42 -3.98 -8.50 -7.08
CA LEU A 42 -5.43 -8.50 -6.77
C LEU A 42 -5.91 -7.11 -6.34
N ILE A 43 -5.14 -6.35 -5.58
CA ILE A 43 -5.46 -4.95 -5.23
C ILE A 43 -5.52 -4.08 -6.49
N ARG A 44 -4.60 -4.25 -7.45
CA ARG A 44 -4.66 -3.54 -8.74
C ARG A 44 -5.92 -3.89 -9.53
N CYS A 45 -6.30 -5.18 -9.56
CA CYS A 45 -7.55 -5.62 -10.16
C CYS A 45 -8.78 -5.04 -9.43
N GLN A 46 -8.77 -5.01 -8.10
CA GLN A 46 -9.82 -4.39 -7.28
C GLN A 46 -10.06 -2.92 -7.70
N HIS A 47 -9.01 -2.10 -7.76
CA HIS A 47 -9.10 -0.70 -8.18
C HIS A 47 -9.54 -0.55 -9.65
N TYR A 48 -9.06 -1.42 -10.53
CA TYR A 48 -9.50 -1.44 -11.93
C TYR A 48 -11.01 -1.69 -12.04
N PHE A 49 -11.52 -2.72 -11.40
CA PHE A 49 -12.94 -3.04 -11.44
C PHE A 49 -13.80 -1.97 -10.76
N TYR A 50 -13.34 -1.38 -9.66
CA TYR A 50 -14.06 -0.30 -8.98
C TYR A 50 -14.24 0.93 -9.88
N SER A 51 -13.29 1.22 -10.76
CA SER A 51 -13.37 2.34 -11.71
C SER A 51 -14.35 2.11 -12.89
N LYS A 52 -15.05 0.97 -12.91
CA LYS A 52 -16.01 0.61 -13.98
C LYS A 52 -17.45 0.86 -13.53
N ASN A 53 -18.39 0.23 -14.25
CA ASN A 53 -19.82 0.28 -13.97
C ASN A 53 -20.20 -0.49 -12.68
N SER A 54 -21.49 -0.56 -12.40
CA SER A 54 -22.01 -1.23 -11.19
C SER A 54 -21.60 -2.70 -11.08
N VAL A 55 -21.52 -3.43 -12.20
CA VAL A 55 -21.05 -4.82 -12.22
C VAL A 55 -19.57 -4.89 -11.84
N GLY A 56 -18.75 -3.99 -12.38
CA GLY A 56 -17.34 -3.89 -11.99
C GLY A 56 -17.17 -3.59 -10.50
N ARG A 57 -17.96 -2.69 -9.93
CA ARG A 57 -17.95 -2.41 -8.49
C ARG A 57 -18.25 -3.64 -7.64
N LEU A 58 -19.21 -4.48 -8.08
CA LEU A 58 -19.49 -5.76 -7.41
C LEU A 58 -18.25 -6.67 -7.42
N PHE A 59 -17.57 -6.84 -8.56
CA PHE A 59 -16.33 -7.61 -8.64
C PHE A 59 -15.23 -7.03 -7.74
N SER A 60 -15.10 -5.72 -7.68
CA SER A 60 -14.16 -5.05 -6.77
C SER A 60 -14.42 -5.42 -5.30
N ILE A 61 -15.69 -5.38 -4.87
CA ILE A 61 -16.09 -5.75 -3.51
C ILE A 61 -15.78 -7.23 -3.23
N LEU A 62 -16.03 -8.12 -4.19
CA LEU A 62 -15.72 -9.54 -4.03
C LEU A 62 -14.22 -9.78 -3.87
N ILE A 63 -13.38 -9.11 -4.66
CA ILE A 63 -11.91 -9.18 -4.54
C ILE A 63 -11.47 -8.65 -3.17
N ARG A 64 -11.97 -7.47 -2.75
CA ARG A 64 -11.66 -6.91 -1.44
C ARG A 64 -12.03 -7.85 -0.31
N ASN A 65 -13.24 -8.40 -0.31
CA ASN A 65 -13.70 -9.32 0.72
C ASN A 65 -12.89 -10.62 0.74
N ASN A 66 -12.47 -11.13 -0.44
CA ASN A 66 -11.56 -12.27 -0.52
C ASN A 66 -10.18 -11.93 0.09
N ASN A 67 -9.63 -10.74 -0.20
CA ASN A 67 -8.36 -10.30 0.38
C ASN A 67 -8.44 -10.19 1.91
N ILE A 68 -9.53 -9.68 2.45
CA ILE A 68 -9.77 -9.62 3.90
C ILE A 68 -9.84 -11.03 4.49
N LYS A 69 -10.70 -11.89 3.95
CA LYS A 69 -10.94 -13.24 4.50
C LYS A 69 -9.73 -14.16 4.40
N LYS A 70 -9.02 -14.11 3.27
CA LYS A 70 -7.95 -15.07 2.98
C LYS A 70 -6.58 -14.60 3.43
N TYR A 71 -6.34 -13.29 3.38
CA TYR A 71 -5.00 -12.72 3.57
C TYR A 71 -4.91 -11.73 4.72
N GLY A 72 -6.04 -11.36 5.34
CA GLY A 72 -6.07 -10.35 6.40
C GLY A 72 -5.64 -8.96 5.93
N ILE A 73 -5.89 -8.63 4.66
CA ILE A 73 -5.55 -7.33 4.08
C ILE A 73 -6.81 -6.58 3.68
N GLU A 74 -6.93 -5.37 4.16
CA GLU A 74 -8.00 -4.46 3.78
C GLU A 74 -7.44 -3.22 3.06
N VAL A 75 -7.85 -3.01 1.81
CA VAL A 75 -7.51 -1.82 1.03
C VAL A 75 -8.79 -1.15 0.53
N GLY A 76 -8.94 0.14 0.83
CA GLY A 76 -10.09 0.92 0.40
C GLY A 76 -10.20 1.03 -1.12
N ASN A 77 -11.41 0.97 -1.64
CA ASN A 77 -11.65 1.01 -3.09
C ASN A 77 -11.30 2.36 -3.72
N ASN A 78 -11.41 3.46 -2.97
CA ASN A 78 -11.07 4.82 -3.40
C ASN A 78 -9.64 5.22 -3.03
N SER A 79 -8.86 4.35 -2.39
CA SER A 79 -7.45 4.65 -2.16
C SER A 79 -6.70 4.78 -3.48
N LEU A 80 -5.78 5.73 -3.54
CA LEU A 80 -4.94 5.96 -4.72
C LEU A 80 -3.54 5.46 -4.40
N ILE A 81 -3.04 4.49 -5.17
CA ILE A 81 -1.72 3.89 -4.98
C ILE A 81 -0.98 3.92 -6.30
N GLU A 82 0.08 4.71 -6.37
CA GLU A 82 0.92 4.85 -7.56
C GLU A 82 1.79 3.61 -7.82
N THR A 83 2.63 3.64 -8.84
CA THR A 83 3.46 2.52 -9.30
C THR A 83 4.56 2.13 -8.31
N GLY A 84 5.01 0.88 -8.38
CA GLY A 84 6.07 0.38 -7.51
C GLY A 84 5.60 0.01 -6.10
N PHE A 85 4.33 -0.31 -5.94
CA PHE A 85 3.77 -0.73 -4.65
C PHE A 85 4.27 -2.11 -4.23
N GLN A 86 4.85 -2.21 -3.03
CA GLN A 86 5.44 -3.42 -2.49
C GLN A 86 4.85 -3.79 -1.13
N ILE A 87 4.25 -4.97 -1.05
CA ILE A 87 3.88 -5.62 0.21
C ILE A 87 4.98 -6.62 0.55
N HIS A 88 5.65 -6.46 1.68
CA HIS A 88 6.74 -7.36 2.11
C HIS A 88 6.21 -8.57 2.88
N HIS A 89 5.26 -8.36 3.77
CA HIS A 89 4.54 -9.40 4.49
C HIS A 89 3.06 -9.07 4.50
N ILE A 90 2.24 -9.99 4.00
CA ILE A 90 0.79 -9.87 4.11
C ILE A 90 0.38 -10.13 5.56
N THR A 91 -0.76 -9.69 5.96
CA THR A 91 -1.45 -9.89 7.23
C THR A 91 -1.58 -8.59 8.01
N GLY A 92 -2.81 -8.28 8.40
CA GLY A 92 -3.13 -7.14 9.26
C GLY A 92 -2.91 -5.75 8.63
N ILE A 93 -2.66 -5.67 7.31
CA ILE A 93 -2.51 -4.39 6.64
C ILE A 93 -3.89 -3.77 6.41
N VAL A 94 -4.02 -2.50 6.80
CA VAL A 94 -5.23 -1.70 6.55
C VAL A 94 -4.84 -0.39 5.85
N ILE A 95 -5.35 -0.18 4.64
CA ILE A 95 -5.23 1.08 3.90
C ILE A 95 -6.63 1.66 3.72
N GLY A 96 -6.91 2.76 4.39
CA GLY A 96 -8.21 3.42 4.38
C GLY A 96 -8.63 3.96 3.02
N ASP A 97 -9.92 4.14 2.83
CA ASP A 97 -10.55 4.43 1.53
C ASP A 97 -10.13 5.76 0.88
N GLY A 98 -9.68 6.74 1.66
CA GLY A 98 -9.20 8.04 1.15
C GLY A 98 -7.69 8.24 1.15
N VAL A 99 -6.91 7.21 1.46
CA VAL A 99 -5.45 7.28 1.50
C VAL A 99 -4.88 7.49 0.09
N LYS A 100 -3.91 8.40 -0.03
CA LYS A 100 -3.17 8.64 -1.28
C LYS A 100 -1.71 8.26 -1.08
N ILE A 101 -1.18 7.44 -1.98
CA ILE A 101 0.16 6.87 -1.89
C ILE A 101 0.89 7.11 -3.21
N GLY A 102 2.08 7.70 -3.12
CA GLY A 102 2.98 7.96 -4.25
C GLY A 102 3.74 6.72 -4.71
N HIS A 103 4.77 6.94 -5.52
CA HIS A 103 5.57 5.88 -6.15
C HIS A 103 6.49 5.16 -5.16
N ASN A 104 6.80 3.88 -5.46
CA ASN A 104 7.78 3.05 -4.75
C ASN A 104 7.48 2.93 -3.24
N PHE A 105 6.23 2.71 -2.90
CA PHE A 105 5.79 2.56 -1.53
C PHE A 105 6.00 1.13 -1.03
N ASN A 106 6.65 1.01 0.13
CA ASN A 106 6.92 -0.26 0.80
C ASN A 106 6.12 -0.36 2.10
N ILE A 107 5.36 -1.44 2.26
CA ILE A 107 4.54 -1.67 3.44
C ILE A 107 4.76 -3.07 4.01
N TYR A 108 4.84 -3.14 5.34
CA TYR A 108 5.01 -4.38 6.09
C TYR A 108 3.72 -4.77 6.80
N GLN A 109 3.72 -5.95 7.44
CA GLN A 109 2.55 -6.47 8.14
C GLN A 109 2.06 -5.56 9.27
N ASN A 110 0.76 -5.64 9.56
CA ASN A 110 0.07 -4.93 10.64
C ASN A 110 0.18 -3.40 10.58
N VAL A 111 0.50 -2.85 9.41
CA VAL A 111 0.50 -1.40 9.21
C VAL A 111 -0.92 -0.91 8.97
N THR A 112 -1.28 0.18 9.64
CA THR A 112 -2.57 0.86 9.44
C THR A 112 -2.37 2.27 8.90
N LEU A 113 -2.94 2.57 7.74
CA LEU A 113 -3.09 3.91 7.19
C LEU A 113 -4.58 4.30 7.31
N GLY A 114 -4.91 5.08 8.32
CA GLY A 114 -6.29 5.32 8.71
C GLY A 114 -6.71 6.79 8.71
N SER A 115 -8.01 7.01 8.88
CA SER A 115 -8.56 8.37 9.02
C SER A 115 -8.62 8.83 10.47
N ALA A 116 -8.52 10.15 10.65
CA ALA A 116 -9.05 10.83 11.82
C ALA A 116 -10.02 11.90 11.34
N LYS A 117 -11.23 11.93 11.91
CA LYS A 117 -12.31 12.87 11.52
C LYS A 117 -12.57 12.84 9.99
N TYR A 118 -12.61 11.65 9.39
CA TYR A 118 -12.83 11.39 7.96
C TYR A 118 -11.75 11.95 7.01
N LYS A 119 -10.59 12.37 7.53
CA LYS A 119 -9.45 12.81 6.74
C LYS A 119 -8.35 11.77 6.80
N TYR A 120 -7.69 11.54 5.67
CA TYR A 120 -6.75 10.46 5.45
C TYR A 120 -5.35 10.99 5.15
N PRO A 121 -4.31 10.23 5.49
CA PRO A 121 -2.94 10.63 5.19
C PRO A 121 -2.64 10.61 3.69
N VAL A 122 -1.73 11.50 3.30
CA VAL A 122 -1.07 11.52 1.99
C VAL A 122 0.36 11.07 2.18
N ILE A 123 0.73 9.98 1.53
CA ILE A 123 2.07 9.41 1.54
C ILE A 123 2.74 9.78 0.21
N LYS A 124 3.88 10.47 0.24
CA LYS A 124 4.62 10.81 -0.98
C LYS A 124 5.45 9.62 -1.50
N ASN A 125 6.50 9.87 -2.29
CA ASN A 125 7.27 8.85 -2.99
C ASN A 125 8.36 8.23 -2.11
N ASN A 126 8.74 6.97 -2.42
CA ASN A 126 9.84 6.23 -1.81
C ASN A 126 9.70 6.09 -0.28
N VAL A 127 8.48 5.93 0.22
CA VAL A 127 8.21 5.78 1.65
C VAL A 127 8.21 4.30 2.03
N THR A 128 8.82 3.99 3.16
CA THR A 128 8.80 2.66 3.77
C THR A 128 8.17 2.72 5.15
N ILE A 129 7.14 1.89 5.38
CA ILE A 129 6.47 1.79 6.68
C ILE A 129 6.63 0.38 7.22
N TYR A 130 7.37 0.29 8.34
CA TYR A 130 7.75 -0.96 8.98
C TYR A 130 6.64 -1.55 9.86
N PRO A 131 6.78 -2.81 10.31
CA PRO A 131 5.72 -3.55 10.96
C PRO A 131 5.05 -2.84 12.15
N ASN A 132 3.74 -3.02 12.28
CA ASN A 132 2.91 -2.50 13.37
C ASN A 132 2.86 -0.96 13.47
N ALA A 133 3.35 -0.23 12.48
CA ALA A 133 3.24 1.22 12.50
C ALA A 133 1.81 1.67 12.13
N VAL A 134 1.39 2.79 12.71
CA VAL A 134 0.05 3.39 12.50
C VAL A 134 0.22 4.83 12.06
N VAL A 135 -0.35 5.17 10.90
CA VAL A 135 -0.33 6.53 10.32
C VAL A 135 -1.77 6.98 10.15
N ILE A 136 -2.21 7.98 10.88
CA ILE A 136 -3.61 8.40 10.91
C ILE A 136 -3.80 9.91 10.89
N GLY A 137 -4.83 10.33 10.15
CA GLY A 137 -5.31 11.72 10.15
C GLY A 137 -4.96 12.49 8.88
N ASP A 138 -5.25 13.79 8.94
CA ASP A 138 -4.98 14.78 7.89
C ASP A 138 -3.51 15.19 7.91
N ILE A 139 -2.64 14.27 7.48
CA ILE A 139 -1.19 14.47 7.54
C ILE A 139 -0.52 14.11 6.22
N VAL A 140 0.65 14.68 6.01
CA VAL A 140 1.50 14.41 4.84
C VAL A 140 2.79 13.76 5.31
N ILE A 141 3.12 12.62 4.71
CA ILE A 141 4.41 11.95 4.86
C ILE A 141 5.25 12.29 3.63
N GLY A 142 6.38 12.89 3.84
CA GLY A 142 7.29 13.39 2.81
C GLY A 142 7.91 12.30 1.94
N ASN A 143 8.73 12.70 0.97
CA ASN A 143 9.48 11.77 0.12
C ASN A 143 10.64 11.13 0.89
N ASN A 144 11.01 9.90 0.54
CA ASN A 144 12.14 9.16 1.11
C ASN A 144 12.06 9.00 2.64
N VAL A 145 10.84 8.92 3.18
CA VAL A 145 10.62 8.76 4.63
C VAL A 145 10.62 7.28 5.00
N SER A 146 11.22 6.98 6.16
CA SER A 146 11.13 5.68 6.81
C SER A 146 10.40 5.78 8.14
N ILE A 147 9.32 5.01 8.32
CA ILE A 147 8.58 4.94 9.59
C ILE A 147 8.89 3.61 10.25
N GLY A 148 9.61 3.65 11.36
CA GLY A 148 10.06 2.48 12.13
C GLY A 148 8.90 1.65 12.69
N PRO A 149 9.21 0.43 13.15
CA PRO A 149 8.18 -0.47 13.68
C PRO A 149 7.50 0.11 14.93
N GLN A 150 6.23 -0.27 15.13
CA GLN A 150 5.41 0.14 16.29
C GLN A 150 5.29 1.66 16.48
N THR A 151 5.48 2.45 15.42
CA THR A 151 5.45 3.90 15.47
C THR A 151 4.05 4.44 15.17
N LEU A 152 3.53 5.29 16.06
CA LEU A 152 2.30 6.04 15.82
C LEU A 152 2.61 7.43 15.28
N VAL A 153 2.17 7.70 14.04
CA VAL A 153 2.35 8.98 13.35
C VAL A 153 1.01 9.70 13.24
N ARG A 154 0.94 10.92 13.79
CA ARG A 154 -0.22 11.80 13.78
C ARG A 154 0.13 13.25 13.41
N LYS A 155 1.32 13.46 12.89
CA LYS A 155 1.85 14.76 12.44
C LYS A 155 2.55 14.60 11.10
N ASN A 156 2.67 15.69 10.37
CA ASN A 156 3.45 15.71 9.13
C ASN A 156 4.89 15.29 9.40
N ILE A 157 5.47 14.59 8.44
CA ILE A 157 6.88 14.20 8.41
C ILE A 157 7.48 14.81 7.15
N ASP A 158 8.58 15.52 7.29
CA ASP A 158 9.27 16.16 6.18
C ASP A 158 10.04 15.16 5.30
N ASP A 159 10.46 15.59 4.13
CA ASP A 159 11.21 14.75 3.20
C ASP A 159 12.55 14.27 3.83
N ASN A 160 12.95 13.04 3.52
CA ASN A 160 14.21 12.40 3.93
C ASN A 160 14.34 12.13 5.45
N GLU A 161 13.24 12.05 6.17
CA GLU A 161 13.26 11.78 7.60
C GLU A 161 13.06 10.28 7.92
N THR A 162 13.65 9.85 9.02
CA THR A 162 13.36 8.57 9.67
C THR A 162 12.70 8.82 11.00
N VAL A 163 11.53 8.21 11.21
CA VAL A 163 10.71 8.38 12.41
C VAL A 163 10.55 7.03 13.11
N TYR A 164 10.75 7.01 14.42
CA TYR A 164 10.51 5.81 15.22
C TYR A 164 10.05 6.15 16.64
N SER A 165 9.32 5.24 17.26
CA SER A 165 9.01 5.29 18.70
C SER A 165 10.23 4.86 19.51
N ASN A 166 10.56 5.62 20.55
CA ASN A 166 11.52 5.19 21.54
C ASN A 166 10.82 4.43 22.70
N GLN A 167 11.61 3.94 23.67
CA GLN A 167 11.08 3.20 24.82
C GLN A 167 10.03 3.96 25.66
N ASN A 168 9.97 5.28 25.53
CA ASN A 168 9.01 6.15 26.24
C ASN A 168 7.84 6.59 25.34
N ASN A 169 7.58 5.91 24.21
CA ASN A 169 6.57 6.25 23.22
C ASN A 169 6.72 7.65 22.60
N MET A 170 7.86 8.28 22.71
CA MET A 170 8.15 9.54 22.01
C MET A 170 8.63 9.26 20.59
N ILE A 171 8.15 10.05 19.64
CA ILE A 171 8.63 10.00 18.25
C ILE A 171 9.93 10.81 18.19
N ARG A 172 11.00 10.18 17.71
CA ARG A 172 12.23 10.87 17.34
C ARG A 172 12.32 10.94 15.83
N ILE A 173 12.68 12.12 15.36
CA ILE A 173 12.94 12.39 13.93
C ILE A 173 14.45 12.47 13.78
N LEU A 174 15.00 11.61 12.93
CA LEU A 174 16.42 11.62 12.56
C LEU A 174 16.52 12.16 11.14
N LYS A 175 17.34 13.17 10.95
CA LYS A 175 17.70 13.73 9.63
C LYS A 175 18.94 13.04 9.10
#